data_cdc1e0eccb372cdb31f859bb676a4060
#
_entry.id   cdc1e0eccb372cdb31f859bb676a4060
#
_cell.length_a   1.000
_cell.length_b   1.000
_cell.length_c   1.000
_cell.angle_alpha   90.00
_cell.angle_beta   90.00
_cell.angle_gamma   90.00
#
_symmetry.space_group_name_H-M   'P 1'
#
loop_
_entity.id
_entity.type
_entity.pdbx_description
1 polymer ?
#
loop_
_entity_poly.entity_id
_entity_poly.type
_entity_poly.pdbx_seq_one_letter_code
_entity_poly.pdbx_strand_id
1 'polypeptide(L)'
;LHIKMKRRLTFIAGAGIFTCLNCLPLEASIEDYFPQKTLNAPSNYGETGLMEIPNAKFMDQASLRLNFSASFPNEYTGLTATPFSWLEATYRYAEIKNKLYGPAAYSGNQSWKDKGFDVKIKLLNERYYFPNVAVGLRDIAGNGNFSSEYIVATKSFRNLDVTTGVGFGILGSDNSIRNPFSVINERFKNRIGDFG
;
A
#
# COMPACT_ATOMS: atom_id res chain seq x y z
N LEU A 1 29.93 -3.24 0.97
CA LEU A 1 29.48 -4.29 1.90
C LEU A 1 30.69 -5.18 2.23
N HIS A 2 31.33 -4.95 3.40
CA HIS A 2 32.48 -5.73 3.82
C HIS A 2 32.04 -6.99 4.55
N ILE A 3 32.15 -8.13 3.89
CA ILE A 3 32.02 -9.45 4.53
C ILE A 3 33.35 -9.76 5.20
N LYS A 4 33.42 -9.68 6.54
CA LYS A 4 34.55 -10.16 7.32
C LYS A 4 34.48 -11.68 7.47
N MET A 5 35.17 -12.41 6.59
CA MET A 5 35.43 -13.83 6.75
C MET A 5 36.47 -14.05 7.84
N LYS A 6 36.08 -14.49 9.04
CA LYS A 6 37.01 -14.99 10.05
C LYS A 6 37.33 -16.46 9.76
N ARG A 7 38.49 -16.72 9.13
CA ARG A 7 39.07 -18.07 9.05
C ARG A 7 39.71 -18.42 10.38
N ARG A 8 39.23 -19.44 11.05
CA ARG A 8 40.01 -20.12 12.11
C ARG A 8 40.54 -21.43 11.52
N LEU A 9 41.86 -21.47 11.29
CA LEU A 9 42.58 -22.69 11.02
C LEU A 9 42.91 -23.34 12.35
N THR A 10 42.41 -24.51 12.62
CA THR A 10 42.85 -25.36 13.72
C THR A 10 43.70 -26.50 13.13
N PHE A 11 45.03 -26.46 13.38
CA PHE A 11 45.93 -27.55 13.04
C PHE A 11 45.91 -28.57 14.18
N ILE A 12 45.54 -29.81 13.86
CA ILE A 12 45.76 -30.98 14.70
C ILE A 12 46.86 -31.80 14.02
N ALA A 13 48.09 -31.81 14.62
CA ALA A 13 49.17 -32.64 14.19
C ALA A 13 49.06 -34.00 14.89
N GLY A 14 48.86 -35.05 14.11
CA GLY A 14 48.85 -36.42 14.59
C GLY A 14 48.39 -37.40 13.51
N ALA A 15 49.39 -38.10 12.91
CA ALA A 15 49.24 -39.29 12.08
C ALA A 15 48.21 -39.30 10.94
N GLY A 16 48.57 -38.82 9.79
CA GLY A 16 48.36 -39.56 8.51
C GLY A 16 46.97 -39.64 7.90
N ILE A 17 46.00 -38.80 8.21
CA ILE A 17 44.77 -38.73 7.38
C ILE A 17 44.41 -37.26 7.22
N PHE A 18 44.67 -36.69 6.03
CA PHE A 18 44.19 -35.39 5.62
C PHE A 18 42.68 -35.51 5.27
N THR A 19 41.81 -35.36 6.23
CA THR A 19 40.42 -35.12 5.96
C THR A 19 40.22 -33.62 5.84
N CYS A 20 40.08 -33.13 4.60
CA CYS A 20 39.70 -31.77 4.32
C CYS A 20 38.20 -31.61 4.65
N LEU A 21 37.88 -31.45 5.96
CA LEU A 21 36.51 -31.11 6.40
C LEU A 21 36.35 -29.60 6.43
N ASN A 22 36.32 -28.97 5.27
CA ASN A 22 35.86 -27.61 5.11
C ASN A 22 34.56 -27.55 4.28
N CYS A 23 33.64 -28.45 4.54
CA CYS A 23 32.23 -28.22 4.23
C CYS A 23 31.62 -27.50 5.47
N LEU A 24 31.90 -26.23 5.63
CA LEU A 24 30.98 -25.39 6.38
C LEU A 24 29.69 -25.40 5.58
N PRO A 25 28.55 -25.81 6.17
CA PRO A 25 27.28 -25.55 5.53
C PRO A 25 27.22 -24.05 5.30
N LEU A 26 27.17 -23.65 4.07
CA LEU A 26 26.76 -22.31 3.70
C LEU A 26 25.25 -22.31 4.03
N GLU A 27 24.93 -22.08 5.29
CA GLU A 27 23.56 -21.73 5.67
C GLU A 27 23.29 -20.35 5.06
N ALA A 28 23.01 -20.36 3.77
CA ALA A 28 22.33 -19.22 3.17
C ALA A 28 21.00 -19.10 3.90
N SER A 29 20.89 -18.09 4.72
CA SER A 29 19.61 -17.77 5.37
C SER A 29 18.59 -17.51 4.26
N ILE A 30 17.37 -17.96 4.45
CA ILE A 30 16.26 -17.61 3.54
C ILE A 30 16.19 -16.10 3.32
N GLU A 31 16.64 -15.31 4.28
CA GLU A 31 16.74 -13.87 4.24
C GLU A 31 17.74 -13.35 3.18
N ASP A 32 18.76 -14.14 2.82
CA ASP A 32 19.72 -13.77 1.77
C ASP A 32 19.14 -13.94 0.36
N TYR A 33 18.20 -14.87 0.20
CA TYR A 33 17.49 -15.09 -1.08
C TYR A 33 16.27 -14.21 -1.25
N PHE A 34 15.65 -13.80 -0.16
CA PHE A 34 14.50 -12.92 -0.15
C PHE A 34 14.85 -11.69 0.68
N PRO A 35 15.59 -10.72 0.11
CA PRO A 35 15.87 -9.48 0.81
C PRO A 35 14.54 -8.89 1.26
N GLN A 36 14.39 -8.72 2.56
CA GLN A 36 13.17 -8.20 3.22
C GLN A 36 12.99 -6.71 2.94
N LYS A 37 13.06 -6.33 1.69
CA LYS A 37 12.56 -5.04 1.27
C LYS A 37 11.05 -5.18 1.30
N THR A 38 10.44 -4.69 2.38
CA THR A 38 8.99 -4.59 2.47
C THR A 38 8.48 -4.02 1.15
N LEU A 39 7.74 -4.84 0.42
CA LEU A 39 7.15 -4.43 -0.85
C LEU A 39 6.14 -3.33 -0.55
N ASN A 40 6.54 -2.09 -0.79
CA ASN A 40 5.63 -0.96 -0.79
C ASN A 40 4.84 -0.96 -2.11
N ALA A 41 4.06 -2.04 -2.31
CA ALA A 41 3.26 -2.25 -3.51
C ALA A 41 2.15 -1.19 -3.60
N PRO A 42 1.77 -0.76 -4.82
CA PRO A 42 0.59 0.06 -5.02
C PRO A 42 -0.68 -0.76 -4.78
N SER A 43 -1.71 -0.09 -4.28
CA SER A 43 -3.08 -0.56 -4.41
C SER A 43 -3.57 -0.36 -5.86
N ASN A 44 -4.74 -0.87 -6.19
CA ASN A 44 -5.38 -0.59 -7.49
C ASN A 44 -5.57 0.91 -7.71
N TYR A 45 -5.79 1.68 -6.66
CA TYR A 45 -6.00 3.14 -6.71
C TYR A 45 -4.69 3.95 -6.85
N GLY A 46 -3.53 3.31 -6.65
CA GLY A 46 -2.21 3.92 -6.82
C GLY A 46 -1.46 4.24 -5.53
N GLU A 47 -2.14 4.48 -4.44
CA GLU A 47 -1.50 4.65 -3.12
C GLU A 47 -0.79 3.36 -2.66
N THR A 48 0.11 3.46 -1.71
CA THR A 48 0.73 2.26 -1.12
C THR A 48 -0.29 1.48 -0.30
N GLY A 49 -0.51 0.20 -0.67
CA GLY A 49 -1.56 -0.62 -0.07
C GLY A 49 -1.54 -2.06 -0.56
N LEU A 50 -2.69 -2.75 -0.39
CA LEU A 50 -2.93 -4.13 -0.81
C LEU A 50 -4.19 -4.14 -1.69
N MET A 51 -4.06 -4.44 -2.98
CA MET A 51 -5.19 -4.44 -3.91
C MET A 51 -6.10 -3.20 -3.73
N GLU A 52 -7.19 -3.30 -3.00
CA GLU A 52 -8.14 -2.20 -2.74
C GLU A 52 -8.05 -1.64 -1.31
N ILE A 53 -7.29 -2.32 -0.44
CA ILE A 53 -7.17 -1.97 0.98
C ILE A 53 -5.90 -1.15 1.21
N PRO A 54 -5.98 0.04 1.84
CA PRO A 54 -4.82 0.79 2.22
C PRO A 54 -4.05 0.11 3.35
N ASN A 55 -2.74 0.37 3.43
CA ASN A 55 -1.91 0.02 4.57
C ASN A 55 -1.17 1.25 5.12
N ALA A 56 -0.50 1.11 6.26
CA ALA A 56 0.24 2.20 6.88
C ALA A 56 1.70 2.31 6.39
N LYS A 57 2.05 1.64 5.28
CA LYS A 57 3.37 1.77 4.65
C LYS A 57 3.37 2.91 3.64
N PHE A 58 4.55 3.42 3.35
CA PHE A 58 4.79 4.55 2.43
C PHE A 58 5.95 4.21 1.51
N MET A 59 5.97 4.80 0.33
CA MET A 59 7.17 4.83 -0.49
C MET A 59 8.29 5.64 0.19
N ASP A 60 9.52 5.49 -0.30
CA ASP A 60 10.62 6.32 0.13
C ASP A 60 10.34 7.81 -0.16
N GLN A 61 10.89 8.69 0.67
CA GLN A 61 10.78 10.13 0.46
C GLN A 61 11.35 10.53 -0.89
N ALA A 62 10.76 11.56 -1.51
CA ALA A 62 11.09 12.07 -2.83
C ALA A 62 10.90 11.04 -3.97
N SER A 63 10.01 10.07 -3.77
CA SER A 63 9.65 9.07 -4.77
C SER A 63 8.41 9.47 -5.55
N LEU A 64 8.39 9.07 -6.82
CA LEU A 64 7.25 9.18 -7.72
C LEU A 64 6.96 7.82 -8.33
N ARG A 65 5.70 7.41 -8.35
CA ARG A 65 5.26 6.14 -8.93
C ARG A 65 4.08 6.35 -9.87
N LEU A 66 4.18 5.79 -11.05
CA LEU A 66 3.07 5.62 -11.97
C LEU A 66 2.62 4.17 -11.90
N ASN A 67 1.33 3.93 -11.74
CA ASN A 67 0.75 2.59 -11.77
C ASN A 67 -0.45 2.52 -12.70
N PHE A 68 -0.65 1.33 -13.26
CA PHE A 68 -1.84 0.97 -14.01
C PHE A 68 -2.41 -0.30 -13.41
N SER A 69 -3.72 -0.31 -13.20
CA SER A 69 -4.43 -1.47 -12.71
C SER A 69 -5.70 -1.66 -13.54
N ALA A 70 -5.96 -2.90 -13.93
CA ALA A 70 -7.14 -3.26 -14.69
C ALA A 70 -7.75 -4.52 -14.08
N SER A 71 -9.01 -4.40 -13.67
CA SER A 71 -9.85 -5.50 -13.21
C SER A 71 -11.26 -5.21 -13.70
N PHE A 72 -11.68 -5.91 -14.77
CA PHE A 72 -12.98 -5.62 -15.39
C PHE A 72 -14.10 -5.56 -14.35
N PRO A 73 -14.96 -4.55 -14.37
CA PRO A 73 -15.07 -3.47 -15.40
C PRO A 73 -14.17 -2.24 -15.15
N ASN A 74 -13.35 -2.23 -14.10
CA ASN A 74 -12.62 -1.06 -13.65
C ASN A 74 -11.20 -1.02 -14.20
N GLU A 75 -10.75 0.17 -14.60
CA GLU A 75 -9.36 0.48 -14.95
C GLU A 75 -8.94 1.73 -14.18
N TYR A 76 -7.74 1.67 -13.59
CA TYR A 76 -7.18 2.78 -12.81
C TYR A 76 -5.80 3.14 -13.30
N THR A 77 -5.54 4.43 -13.40
CA THR A 77 -4.21 5.01 -13.58
C THR A 77 -3.93 5.91 -12.40
N GLY A 78 -2.84 5.66 -11.68
CA GLY A 78 -2.44 6.44 -10.51
C GLY A 78 -1.07 7.05 -10.69
N LEU A 79 -0.92 8.31 -10.33
CA LEU A 79 0.36 8.99 -10.16
C LEU A 79 0.51 9.34 -8.68
N THR A 80 1.41 8.65 -8.00
CA THR A 80 1.63 8.78 -6.55
C THR A 80 2.98 9.41 -6.27
N ALA A 81 2.99 10.42 -5.41
CA ALA A 81 4.19 11.09 -4.94
C ALA A 81 4.29 11.02 -3.41
N THR A 82 5.52 10.84 -2.91
CA THR A 82 5.85 10.93 -1.48
C THR A 82 6.84 12.07 -1.26
N PRO A 83 6.38 13.35 -1.30
CA PRO A 83 7.28 14.49 -1.17
C PRO A 83 7.98 14.54 0.18
N PHE A 84 7.30 14.05 1.22
CA PHE A 84 7.82 13.93 2.58
C PHE A 84 7.62 12.52 3.11
N SER A 85 8.47 12.07 4.01
CA SER A 85 8.38 10.71 4.59
C SER A 85 7.07 10.40 5.32
N TRP A 86 6.26 11.42 5.61
CA TRP A 86 4.98 11.34 6.29
C TRP A 86 3.77 11.61 5.39
N LEU A 87 3.98 12.01 4.13
CA LEU A 87 2.91 12.40 3.20
C LEU A 87 3.02 11.62 1.90
N GLU A 88 1.96 10.92 1.53
CA GLU A 88 1.76 10.31 0.21
C GLU A 88 0.51 10.92 -0.42
N ALA A 89 0.62 11.40 -1.64
CA ALA A 89 -0.46 12.00 -2.41
C ALA A 89 -0.58 11.28 -3.75
N THR A 90 -1.80 10.93 -4.15
CA THR A 90 -2.09 10.21 -5.39
C THR A 90 -3.10 10.97 -6.22
N TYR A 91 -2.74 11.27 -7.47
CA TYR A 91 -3.71 11.61 -8.51
C TYR A 91 -4.20 10.33 -9.15
N ARG A 92 -5.51 10.12 -9.17
CA ARG A 92 -6.15 8.92 -9.72
C ARG A 92 -7.05 9.29 -10.89
N TYR A 93 -6.95 8.48 -11.93
CA TYR A 93 -7.89 8.46 -13.04
C TYR A 93 -8.52 7.07 -13.10
N ALA A 94 -9.85 7.00 -13.03
CA ALA A 94 -10.62 5.75 -13.06
C ALA A 94 -11.54 5.72 -14.28
N GLU A 95 -11.67 4.55 -14.89
CA GLU A 95 -12.62 4.29 -15.98
C GLU A 95 -13.43 3.02 -15.65
N ILE A 96 -14.74 3.11 -15.80
CA ILE A 96 -15.68 1.98 -15.60
C ILE A 96 -16.25 1.61 -16.96
N LYS A 97 -15.79 0.51 -17.54
CA LYS A 97 -16.06 0.11 -18.92
C LYS A 97 -17.53 -0.29 -19.20
N ASN A 98 -18.21 -0.83 -18.21
CA ASN A 98 -19.61 -1.30 -18.34
C ASN A 98 -20.64 -0.23 -17.97
N LYS A 99 -20.20 1.00 -17.68
CA LYS A 99 -21.09 2.12 -17.35
C LYS A 99 -20.92 3.24 -18.36
N LEU A 100 -22.01 3.75 -18.90
CA LEU A 100 -21.96 4.90 -19.80
C LEU A 100 -21.77 6.20 -19.02
N TYR A 101 -21.05 7.12 -19.62
CA TYR A 101 -20.79 8.46 -19.05
C TYR A 101 -22.07 9.28 -18.89
N GLY A 102 -23.01 9.12 -19.83
CA GLY A 102 -24.29 9.81 -19.84
C GLY A 102 -25.23 9.20 -20.85
N PRO A 103 -26.39 9.85 -21.15
CA PRO A 103 -27.30 9.42 -22.20
C PRO A 103 -26.58 9.29 -23.54
N ALA A 104 -26.86 8.22 -24.30
CA ALA A 104 -26.19 7.93 -25.56
C ALA A 104 -26.29 9.08 -26.59
N ALA A 105 -27.36 9.84 -26.57
CA ALA A 105 -27.55 11.03 -27.42
C ALA A 105 -26.54 12.14 -27.15
N TYR A 106 -25.99 12.20 -25.94
CA TYR A 106 -25.03 13.23 -25.51
C TYR A 106 -23.58 12.72 -25.47
N SER A 107 -23.34 11.54 -24.93
CA SER A 107 -22.01 10.98 -24.69
C SER A 107 -21.64 9.84 -25.66
N GLY A 108 -22.55 9.42 -26.54
CA GLY A 108 -22.32 8.25 -27.37
C GLY A 108 -22.05 7.01 -26.53
N ASN A 109 -21.05 6.24 -26.91
CA ASN A 109 -20.64 5.01 -26.22
C ASN A 109 -19.47 5.24 -25.24
N GLN A 110 -19.27 6.48 -24.77
CA GLN A 110 -18.19 6.74 -23.81
C GLN A 110 -18.46 6.05 -22.47
N SER A 111 -17.44 5.32 -22.01
CA SER A 111 -17.41 4.75 -20.67
C SER A 111 -17.34 5.85 -19.60
N TRP A 112 -17.78 5.50 -18.41
CA TRP A 112 -17.75 6.42 -17.28
C TRP A 112 -16.33 6.64 -16.78
N LYS A 113 -15.97 7.90 -16.51
CA LYS A 113 -14.64 8.32 -16.14
C LYS A 113 -14.67 9.20 -14.90
N ASP A 114 -13.70 9.01 -14.03
CA ASP A 114 -13.54 9.77 -12.81
C ASP A 114 -12.09 10.21 -12.60
N LYS A 115 -11.94 11.32 -11.91
CA LYS A 115 -10.64 11.86 -11.49
C LYS A 115 -10.74 12.23 -10.03
N GLY A 116 -9.75 11.79 -9.25
CA GLY A 116 -9.72 12.06 -7.82
C GLY A 116 -8.30 12.33 -7.32
N PHE A 117 -8.22 12.97 -6.17
CA PHE A 117 -7.00 13.12 -5.41
C PHE A 117 -7.15 12.42 -4.07
N ASP A 118 -6.18 11.59 -3.76
CA ASP A 118 -6.11 10.82 -2.53
C ASP A 118 -4.90 11.30 -1.73
N VAL A 119 -5.04 11.39 -0.41
CA VAL A 119 -3.96 11.79 0.50
C VAL A 119 -3.87 10.82 1.66
N LYS A 120 -2.65 10.40 1.97
CA LYS A 120 -2.34 9.56 3.12
C LYS A 120 -1.26 10.21 3.96
N ILE A 121 -1.50 10.29 5.27
CA ILE A 121 -0.64 10.96 6.26
C ILE A 121 -0.20 9.93 7.29
N LYS A 122 1.10 9.83 7.51
CA LYS A 122 1.68 8.98 8.55
C LYS A 122 1.59 9.67 9.89
N LEU A 123 0.97 9.01 10.86
CA LEU A 123 0.84 9.50 12.23
C LEU A 123 1.93 8.95 13.14
N LEU A 124 2.27 7.66 13.01
CA LEU A 124 3.28 7.00 13.82
C LEU A 124 4.18 6.13 12.95
N ASN A 125 5.48 6.13 13.28
CA ASN A 125 6.43 5.20 12.70
C ASN A 125 6.46 3.89 13.51
N GLU A 126 6.66 2.78 12.81
CA GLU A 126 6.84 1.48 13.43
C GLU A 126 8.04 1.47 14.37
N ARG A 127 7.84 0.89 15.54
CA ARG A 127 8.86 0.62 16.55
C ARG A 127 8.67 -0.80 17.05
N TYR A 128 9.53 -1.26 17.95
CA TYR A 128 9.46 -2.63 18.45
C TYR A 128 8.06 -3.05 18.91
N TYR A 129 7.37 -2.24 19.68
CA TYR A 129 6.03 -2.53 20.20
C TYR A 129 4.89 -1.83 19.43
N PHE A 130 5.18 -0.79 18.64
CA PHE A 130 4.17 0.04 18.01
C PHE A 130 4.15 -0.18 16.50
N PRO A 131 2.96 -0.29 15.86
CA PRO A 131 2.83 -0.36 14.41
C PRO A 131 3.10 1.00 13.76
N ASN A 132 3.31 1.01 12.44
CA ASN A 132 3.04 2.18 11.64
C ASN A 132 1.55 2.51 11.73
N VAL A 133 1.19 3.79 11.86
CA VAL A 133 -0.19 4.25 11.81
C VAL A 133 -0.32 5.36 10.78
N ALA A 134 -1.35 5.26 9.94
CA ALA A 134 -1.65 6.26 8.93
C ALA A 134 -3.16 6.55 8.89
N VAL A 135 -3.48 7.76 8.49
CA VAL A 135 -4.83 8.20 8.15
C VAL A 135 -4.83 8.61 6.68
N GLY A 136 -5.92 8.30 5.98
CA GLY A 136 -6.06 8.70 4.59
C GLY A 136 -7.47 9.14 4.24
N LEU A 137 -7.51 9.96 3.21
CA LEU A 137 -8.71 10.48 2.58
C LEU A 137 -8.59 10.21 1.09
N ARG A 138 -9.57 9.51 0.52
CA ARG A 138 -9.67 9.29 -0.92
C ARG A 138 -10.71 10.21 -1.53
N ASP A 139 -10.46 10.60 -2.77
CA ASP A 139 -11.37 11.40 -3.59
C ASP A 139 -11.72 12.77 -3.00
N ILE A 140 -10.70 13.46 -2.46
CA ILE A 140 -10.87 14.76 -1.77
C ILE A 140 -11.37 15.85 -2.75
N ALA A 141 -10.90 15.82 -3.99
CA ALA A 141 -11.21 16.81 -5.04
C ALA A 141 -11.75 16.13 -6.31
N GLY A 142 -12.47 15.03 -6.17
CA GLY A 142 -13.17 14.34 -7.24
C GLY A 142 -14.67 14.56 -7.17
N ASN A 143 -15.42 13.69 -7.84
CA ASN A 143 -16.88 13.72 -7.84
C ASN A 143 -17.52 12.91 -6.70
N GLY A 144 -16.71 12.35 -5.80
CA GLY A 144 -17.13 11.65 -4.59
C GLY A 144 -17.44 10.16 -4.76
N ASN A 145 -17.35 9.62 -5.98
CA ASN A 145 -17.72 8.22 -6.24
C ASN A 145 -16.78 7.20 -5.57
N PHE A 146 -15.52 7.56 -5.35
CA PHE A 146 -14.52 6.73 -4.67
C PHE A 146 -14.15 7.27 -3.28
N SER A 147 -14.98 8.15 -2.75
CA SER A 147 -14.71 8.84 -1.51
C SER A 147 -14.66 7.85 -0.33
N SER A 148 -13.60 7.90 0.42
CA SER A 148 -13.42 7.12 1.65
C SER A 148 -12.45 7.78 2.60
N GLU A 149 -12.65 7.56 3.87
CA GLU A 149 -11.75 7.92 4.96
C GLU A 149 -11.34 6.66 5.70
N TYR A 150 -10.09 6.61 6.13
CA TYR A 150 -9.60 5.45 6.86
C TYR A 150 -8.52 5.81 7.87
N ILE A 151 -8.41 4.99 8.88
CA ILE A 151 -7.26 4.90 9.75
C ILE A 151 -6.77 3.46 9.74
N VAL A 152 -5.48 3.25 9.48
CA VAL A 152 -4.86 1.94 9.38
C VAL A 152 -3.61 1.85 10.22
N ALA A 153 -3.35 0.66 10.74
CA ALA A 153 -2.14 0.31 11.46
C ALA A 153 -1.50 -0.91 10.78
N THR A 154 -0.21 -0.86 10.50
CA THR A 154 0.55 -1.97 9.91
C THR A 154 1.75 -2.30 10.78
N LYS A 155 1.89 -3.58 11.13
CA LYS A 155 3.02 -4.11 11.88
C LYS A 155 3.72 -5.20 11.07
N SER A 156 5.05 -5.08 10.96
CA SER A 156 5.89 -6.06 10.28
C SER A 156 6.48 -7.07 11.28
N PHE A 157 6.30 -8.36 10.99
CA PHE A 157 6.86 -9.48 11.75
C PHE A 157 7.69 -10.33 10.79
N ARG A 158 8.98 -10.06 10.67
CA ARG A 158 9.86 -10.72 9.69
C ARG A 158 9.27 -10.64 8.28
N ASN A 159 8.71 -11.76 7.78
CA ASN A 159 8.16 -11.90 6.42
C ASN A 159 6.63 -11.69 6.37
N LEU A 160 6.02 -11.35 7.49
CA LEU A 160 4.58 -11.13 7.59
C LEU A 160 4.29 -9.69 7.98
N ASP A 161 3.47 -9.03 7.16
CA ASP A 161 2.89 -7.74 7.48
C ASP A 161 1.43 -7.93 7.87
N VAL A 162 1.08 -7.47 9.05
CA VAL A 162 -0.30 -7.48 9.54
C VAL A 162 -0.82 -6.05 9.49
N THR A 163 -1.91 -5.86 8.75
CA THR A 163 -2.60 -4.57 8.65
C THR A 163 -3.99 -4.70 9.23
N THR A 164 -4.38 -3.77 10.08
CA THR A 164 -5.72 -3.61 10.62
C THR A 164 -6.14 -2.15 10.51
N GLY A 165 -7.44 -1.89 10.43
CA GLY A 165 -7.91 -0.52 10.33
C GLY A 165 -9.43 -0.42 10.33
N VAL A 166 -9.89 0.83 10.28
CA VAL A 166 -11.30 1.19 10.14
C VAL A 166 -11.41 2.12 8.95
N GLY A 167 -12.35 1.84 8.06
CA GLY A 167 -12.63 2.64 6.87
C GLY A 167 -14.12 2.97 6.77
N PHE A 168 -14.37 4.11 6.12
CA PHE A 168 -15.71 4.63 5.85
C PHE A 168 -15.84 4.92 4.36
N GLY A 169 -17.05 5.15 3.87
CA GLY A 169 -17.31 5.33 2.46
C GLY A 169 -17.22 4.02 1.70
N ILE A 170 -16.57 4.00 0.54
CA ILE A 170 -16.44 2.76 -0.25
C ILE A 170 -15.64 1.65 0.48
N LEU A 171 -14.91 1.97 1.53
CA LEU A 171 -14.23 1.01 2.38
C LEU A 171 -15.13 0.40 3.46
N GLY A 172 -16.30 0.99 3.72
CA GLY A 172 -17.27 0.54 4.73
C GLY A 172 -18.60 0.20 4.07
N SER A 173 -19.16 -1.00 4.33
CA SER A 173 -20.32 -1.48 3.61
C SER A 173 -21.65 -0.88 4.07
N ASP A 174 -21.91 -0.73 5.36
CA ASP A 174 -23.30 -0.54 5.83
C ASP A 174 -23.52 0.66 6.78
N ASN A 175 -22.61 1.61 6.85
CA ASN A 175 -22.72 2.76 7.79
C ASN A 175 -23.04 2.36 9.25
N SER A 176 -22.73 1.13 9.64
CA SER A 176 -22.99 0.58 10.97
C SER A 176 -22.32 1.39 12.09
N ILE A 177 -21.23 2.09 11.77
CA ILE A 177 -20.54 3.00 12.68
C ILE A 177 -20.58 4.38 12.05
N ARG A 178 -21.06 5.37 12.80
CA ARG A 178 -21.10 6.76 12.36
C ARG A 178 -19.68 7.25 12.05
N ASN A 179 -19.49 7.80 10.85
CA ASN A 179 -18.22 8.37 10.44
C ASN A 179 -17.83 9.55 11.36
N PRO A 180 -16.70 9.49 12.11
CA PRO A 180 -16.30 10.54 13.03
C PRO A 180 -15.99 11.85 12.30
N PHE A 181 -15.56 11.83 11.04
CA PHE A 181 -15.32 13.02 10.23
C PHE A 181 -16.62 13.80 9.93
N SER A 182 -17.79 13.18 10.13
CA SER A 182 -19.08 13.85 10.01
C SER A 182 -19.28 15.01 10.99
N VAL A 183 -18.44 15.08 12.04
CA VAL A 183 -18.41 16.21 12.97
C VAL A 183 -17.73 17.44 12.33
N ILE A 184 -16.81 17.21 11.41
CA ILE A 184 -16.05 18.27 10.73
C ILE A 184 -16.85 18.83 9.55
N ASN A 185 -17.50 17.98 8.76
CA ASN A 185 -18.28 18.39 7.61
C ASN A 185 -19.41 17.37 7.33
N GLU A 186 -20.60 17.89 6.97
CA GLU A 186 -21.76 17.04 6.64
C GLU A 186 -21.60 16.19 5.37
N ARG A 187 -20.69 16.55 4.48
CA ARG A 187 -20.33 15.72 3.30
C ARG A 187 -19.87 14.32 3.67
N PHE A 188 -19.33 14.13 4.88
CA PHE A 188 -18.95 12.83 5.41
C PHE A 188 -20.13 11.99 5.91
N LYS A 189 -21.34 12.54 5.95
CA LYS A 189 -22.59 11.80 6.24
C LYS A 189 -23.28 11.34 4.96
N ASN A 190 -23.39 12.26 3.99
CA ASN A 190 -24.18 12.06 2.78
C ASN A 190 -23.21 12.02 1.60
N ARG A 191 -22.98 10.84 1.04
CA ARG A 191 -22.08 10.68 -0.11
C ARG A 191 -22.88 10.73 -1.40
N ILE A 192 -22.36 11.49 -2.36
CA ILE A 192 -22.89 11.51 -3.72
C ILE A 192 -22.34 10.25 -4.37
N GLY A 193 -23.13 9.22 -4.46
CA GLY A 193 -22.73 8.00 -5.17
C GLY A 193 -22.80 6.72 -4.35
N ASP A 194 -23.87 6.53 -3.58
CA ASP A 194 -24.26 5.19 -3.17
C ASP A 194 -24.59 4.39 -4.43
N PHE A 195 -23.57 3.67 -4.91
CA PHE A 195 -23.75 2.60 -5.88
C PHE A 195 -24.07 1.32 -5.10
N GLY A 196 -25.26 1.30 -4.47
CA GLY A 196 -25.87 0.08 -3.98
C GLY A 196 -26.54 -0.67 -5.10
#